data_2227b2c39a5afe506e715ef94c2e3de5
#
_entry.id   2227b2c39a5afe506e715ef94c2e3de5
#
_cell.length_a   1.000
_cell.length_b   1.000
_cell.length_c   1.000
_cell.angle_alpha   90.00
_cell.angle_beta   90.00
_cell.angle_gamma   90.00
#
_symmetry.space_group_name_H-M   'P 1'
#
loop_
_entity.id
_entity.type
_entity.pdbx_description
1 polymer ?
#
loop_
_entity_poly.entity_id
_entity_poly.type
_entity_poly.pdbx_seq_one_letter_code
_entity_poly.pdbx_strand_id
1 'polypeptide(L)'
;ESPRRGETFVTKKIVSALCRIKLGKQKKLYLGNLSAKRDWGHARDYCYAMWKILQQKEPDDYIIATGKQYSIKEFVNLTVKELNIKIKWKGKGLNEKAYDKNNKIIIECDKSYIRPLDVNTLLGNAMKARKKLKWKPKTNLINLIKEMVDCELKVLKS
;
A
#
# COMPACT_ATOMS: atom_id res chain seq x y z
N GLU A 1 -4.34 -5.49 -3.58
CA GLU A 1 -3.09 -4.94 -4.12
C GLU A 1 -2.23 -6.03 -4.76
N SER A 2 -1.38 -5.66 -5.71
CA SER A 2 -0.39 -6.55 -6.35
C SER A 2 0.54 -5.71 -7.25
N PRO A 3 1.59 -6.31 -7.86
CA PRO A 3 2.39 -5.65 -8.90
C PRO A 3 1.56 -5.11 -10.08
N ARG A 4 0.40 -5.71 -10.34
CA ARG A 4 -0.54 -5.29 -11.42
C ARG A 4 -1.51 -4.17 -11.02
N ARG A 5 -1.38 -3.59 -9.82
CA ARG A 5 -2.23 -2.47 -9.40
C ARG A 5 -2.05 -1.28 -10.34
N GLY A 6 -3.14 -0.59 -10.68
CA GLY A 6 -3.09 0.61 -11.52
C GLY A 6 -2.24 1.73 -10.88
N GLU A 7 -1.54 2.49 -11.70
CA GLU A 7 -0.53 3.48 -11.26
C GLU A 7 -1.12 4.66 -10.46
N THR A 8 -2.41 4.96 -10.65
CA THR A 8 -3.11 6.03 -9.93
C THR A 8 -3.44 5.69 -8.47
N PHE A 9 -3.36 4.40 -8.11
CA PHE A 9 -3.61 3.97 -6.72
C PHE A 9 -2.39 4.17 -5.83
N VAL A 10 -2.65 4.61 -4.59
CA VAL A 10 -1.63 5.08 -3.66
C VAL A 10 -0.49 4.08 -3.43
N THR A 11 -0.77 2.80 -3.31
CA THR A 11 0.24 1.75 -3.09
C THR A 11 1.19 1.63 -4.27
N LYS A 12 0.65 1.52 -5.50
CA LYS A 12 1.45 1.45 -6.73
C LYS A 12 2.19 2.76 -6.96
N LYS A 13 1.55 3.91 -6.76
CA LYS A 13 2.17 5.24 -6.85
C LYS A 13 3.40 5.35 -5.93
N ILE A 14 3.28 4.89 -4.66
CA ILE A 14 4.39 4.92 -3.69
C ILE A 14 5.54 4.03 -4.17
N VAL A 15 5.25 2.77 -4.50
CA VAL A 15 6.29 1.81 -4.92
C VAL A 15 7.00 2.29 -6.17
N SER A 16 6.25 2.68 -7.21
CA SER A 16 6.79 3.11 -8.49
C SER A 16 7.67 4.37 -8.35
N ALA A 17 7.17 5.39 -7.63
CA ALA A 17 7.92 6.61 -7.41
C ALA A 17 9.20 6.38 -6.59
N LEU A 18 9.15 5.58 -5.52
CA LEU A 18 10.33 5.29 -4.70
C LEU A 18 11.36 4.44 -5.43
N CYS A 19 10.94 3.50 -6.30
CA CYS A 19 11.83 2.77 -7.19
C CYS A 19 12.52 3.72 -8.19
N ARG A 20 11.77 4.64 -8.80
CA ARG A 20 12.32 5.67 -9.71
C ARG A 20 13.28 6.63 -8.99
N ILE A 21 12.95 7.05 -7.75
CA ILE A 21 13.83 7.88 -6.92
C ILE A 21 15.14 7.14 -6.63
N LYS A 22 15.08 5.86 -6.26
CA LYS A 22 16.27 5.03 -6.03
C LYS A 22 17.18 4.95 -7.26
N LEU A 23 16.59 4.89 -8.46
CA LEU A 23 17.30 4.83 -9.73
C LEU A 23 17.67 6.20 -10.31
N GLY A 24 17.40 7.30 -9.60
CA GLY A 24 17.68 8.66 -10.08
C GLY A 24 16.75 9.16 -11.20
N LYS A 25 15.70 8.38 -11.53
CA LYS A 25 14.75 8.70 -12.61
C LYS A 25 13.61 9.66 -12.16
N GLN A 26 13.48 9.93 -10.86
CA GLN A 26 12.49 10.85 -10.28
C GLN A 26 13.07 11.55 -9.06
N LYS A 27 12.70 12.84 -8.85
CA LYS A 27 13.23 13.64 -7.74
C LYS A 27 12.38 13.54 -6.47
N LYS A 28 11.05 13.55 -6.60
CA LYS A 28 10.11 13.62 -5.47
C LYS A 28 8.87 12.77 -5.67
N LEU A 29 8.31 12.30 -4.57
CA LEU A 29 6.98 11.70 -4.47
C LEU A 29 6.04 12.68 -3.75
N TYR A 30 4.89 12.99 -4.36
CA TYR A 30 3.83 13.80 -3.79
C TYR A 30 2.66 12.93 -3.32
N LEU A 31 2.24 13.09 -2.06
CA LEU A 31 1.16 12.34 -1.44
C LEU A 31 0.16 13.30 -0.77
N GLY A 32 -1.05 12.82 -0.53
CA GLY A 32 -2.04 13.54 0.26
C GLY A 32 -1.91 13.28 1.76
N ASN A 33 -2.99 12.81 2.40
CA ASN A 33 -3.03 12.54 3.84
C ASN A 33 -2.22 11.30 4.21
N LEU A 34 -1.05 11.48 4.84
CA LEU A 34 -0.18 10.40 5.28
C LEU A 34 -0.74 9.59 6.47
N SER A 35 -1.69 10.15 7.23
CA SER A 35 -2.27 9.50 8.40
C SER A 35 -3.45 8.58 8.08
N ALA A 36 -4.02 8.66 6.86
CA ALA A 36 -5.12 7.81 6.44
C ALA A 36 -4.72 6.33 6.51
N LYS A 37 -5.59 5.51 7.14
CA LYS A 37 -5.33 4.07 7.37
C LYS A 37 -6.18 3.21 6.45
N ARG A 38 -5.58 2.16 5.91
CA ARG A 38 -6.23 1.19 5.01
C ARG A 38 -5.85 -0.24 5.38
N ASP A 39 -6.74 -1.15 5.08
CA ASP A 39 -6.51 -2.60 5.13
C ASP A 39 -6.11 -3.05 3.72
N TRP A 40 -4.82 -3.29 3.51
CA TRP A 40 -4.30 -3.74 2.23
C TRP A 40 -4.01 -5.23 2.24
N GLY A 41 -4.63 -5.95 1.32
CA GLY A 41 -4.38 -7.36 1.10
C GLY A 41 -3.97 -7.66 -0.35
N HIS A 42 -3.39 -8.84 -0.56
CA HIS A 42 -2.91 -9.27 -1.85
C HIS A 42 -4.06 -9.76 -2.74
N ALA A 43 -4.10 -9.34 -4.00
CA ALA A 43 -5.15 -9.70 -4.96
C ALA A 43 -5.33 -11.22 -5.12
N ARG A 44 -4.24 -12.00 -5.12
CA ARG A 44 -4.30 -13.47 -5.20
C ARG A 44 -5.09 -14.09 -4.04
N ASP A 45 -4.90 -13.58 -2.83
CA ASP A 45 -5.65 -14.05 -1.66
C ASP A 45 -7.13 -13.73 -1.80
N TYR A 46 -7.47 -12.58 -2.39
CA TYR A 46 -8.85 -12.15 -2.61
C TYR A 46 -9.52 -12.93 -3.74
N CYS A 47 -8.82 -13.19 -4.84
CA CYS A 47 -9.33 -14.09 -5.89
C CYS A 47 -9.61 -15.49 -5.34
N TYR A 48 -8.74 -16.01 -4.46
CA TYR A 48 -8.99 -17.28 -3.80
C TYR A 48 -10.22 -17.24 -2.87
N ALA A 49 -10.46 -16.11 -2.20
CA ALA A 49 -11.69 -15.92 -1.42
C ALA A 49 -12.93 -15.93 -2.32
N MET A 50 -12.90 -15.24 -3.46
CA MET A 50 -14.01 -15.24 -4.43
C MET A 50 -14.31 -16.65 -4.94
N TRP A 51 -13.28 -17.42 -5.28
CA TRP A 51 -13.46 -18.84 -5.65
C TRP A 51 -14.13 -19.64 -4.53
N LYS A 52 -13.70 -19.48 -3.27
CA LYS A 52 -14.30 -20.16 -2.12
C LYS A 52 -15.77 -19.77 -1.90
N ILE A 53 -16.15 -18.51 -2.14
CA ILE A 53 -17.53 -18.04 -2.05
C ILE A 53 -18.39 -18.80 -3.06
N LEU A 54 -17.92 -18.97 -4.30
CA LEU A 54 -18.64 -19.70 -5.34
C LEU A 54 -18.78 -21.21 -5.08
N GLN A 55 -18.00 -21.78 -4.17
CA GLN A 55 -18.12 -23.20 -3.79
C GLN A 55 -19.16 -23.44 -2.65
N GLN A 56 -19.80 -22.39 -2.15
CA GLN A 56 -20.80 -22.55 -1.10
C GLN A 56 -22.13 -23.02 -1.70
N LYS A 57 -22.86 -23.86 -0.95
CA LYS A 57 -24.19 -24.35 -1.37
C LYS A 57 -25.23 -23.24 -1.40
N GLU A 58 -25.18 -22.35 -0.42
CA GLU A 58 -26.10 -21.23 -0.28
C GLU A 58 -25.39 -19.90 -0.55
N PRO A 59 -26.02 -19.00 -1.34
CA PRO A 59 -25.50 -17.64 -1.52
C PRO A 59 -25.44 -16.88 -0.20
N ASP A 60 -24.37 -16.10 0.01
CA ASP A 60 -24.22 -15.31 1.22
C ASP A 60 -23.20 -14.17 1.00
N ASP A 61 -23.30 -13.10 1.80
CA ASP A 61 -22.41 -11.96 1.74
C ASP A 61 -21.19 -12.14 2.64
N TYR A 62 -20.01 -11.83 2.12
CA TYR A 62 -18.75 -11.95 2.84
C TYR A 62 -17.88 -10.70 2.73
N ILE A 63 -17.38 -10.23 3.88
CA ILE A 63 -16.31 -9.24 3.91
C ILE A 63 -14.98 -9.98 3.79
N ILE A 64 -14.19 -9.62 2.78
CA ILE A 64 -12.85 -10.14 2.57
C ILE A 64 -11.84 -9.04 2.89
N ALA A 65 -11.07 -9.24 3.96
CA ALA A 65 -10.13 -8.26 4.49
C ALA A 65 -9.00 -8.94 5.26
N THR A 66 -7.88 -8.26 5.43
CA THR A 66 -6.76 -8.81 6.22
C THR A 66 -7.02 -8.71 7.72
N GLY A 67 -7.81 -7.72 8.15
CA GLY A 67 -8.06 -7.38 9.54
C GLY A 67 -6.91 -6.60 10.18
N LYS A 68 -6.02 -6.02 9.37
CA LYS A 68 -4.91 -5.16 9.84
C LYS A 68 -4.89 -3.86 9.05
N GLN A 69 -4.75 -2.76 9.75
CA GLN A 69 -4.62 -1.43 9.15
C GLN A 69 -3.19 -0.94 9.21
N TYR A 70 -2.84 -0.16 8.20
CA TYR A 70 -1.60 0.59 8.15
C TYR A 70 -1.87 1.98 7.58
N SER A 71 -1.18 2.99 8.08
CA SER A 71 -1.22 4.35 7.51
C SER A 71 -0.42 4.41 6.20
N ILE A 72 -0.72 5.42 5.38
CA ILE A 72 0.07 5.73 4.19
C ILE A 72 1.55 5.92 4.56
N LYS A 73 1.82 6.59 5.68
CA LYS A 73 3.19 6.80 6.19
C LYS A 73 3.90 5.49 6.54
N GLU A 74 3.19 4.55 7.19
CA GLU A 74 3.75 3.22 7.49
C GLU A 74 4.06 2.44 6.21
N PHE A 75 3.16 2.51 5.20
CA PHE A 75 3.41 1.88 3.90
C PHE A 75 4.67 2.47 3.23
N VAL A 76 4.83 3.80 3.25
CA VAL A 76 6.05 4.47 2.77
C VAL A 76 7.28 3.98 3.52
N ASN A 77 7.23 3.93 4.86
CA ASN A 77 8.37 3.51 5.69
C ASN A 77 8.78 2.06 5.40
N LEU A 78 7.82 1.17 5.19
CA LEU A 78 8.09 -0.23 4.79
C LEU A 78 8.72 -0.29 3.39
N THR A 79 8.23 0.53 2.45
CA THR A 79 8.74 0.56 1.07
C THR A 79 10.17 1.11 1.00
N VAL A 80 10.47 2.21 1.71
CA VAL A 80 11.85 2.75 1.74
C VAL A 80 12.82 1.81 2.45
N LYS A 81 12.35 1.07 3.47
CA LYS A 81 13.14 0.02 4.13
C LYS A 81 13.49 -1.10 3.15
N GLU A 82 12.53 -1.61 2.38
CA GLU A 82 12.75 -2.63 1.35
C GLU A 82 13.74 -2.15 0.28
N LEU A 83 13.65 -0.87 -0.09
CA LEU A 83 14.56 -0.24 -1.05
C LEU A 83 15.93 0.16 -0.46
N ASN A 84 16.19 -0.04 0.84
CA ASN A 84 17.37 0.47 1.54
C ASN A 84 17.59 1.98 1.35
N ILE A 85 16.51 2.77 1.32
CA ILE A 85 16.55 4.23 1.29
C ILE A 85 16.43 4.73 2.73
N LYS A 86 17.43 5.49 3.22
CA LYS A 86 17.36 6.13 4.54
C LYS A 86 16.62 7.46 4.42
N ILE A 87 15.58 7.66 5.25
CA ILE A 87 14.82 8.90 5.31
C ILE A 87 14.69 9.43 6.74
N LYS A 88 14.51 10.75 6.85
CA LYS A 88 14.12 11.44 8.09
C LYS A 88 12.87 12.28 7.83
N TRP A 89 11.84 12.07 8.63
CA TRP A 89 10.63 12.87 8.58
C TRP A 89 10.79 14.17 9.40
N LYS A 90 10.30 15.30 8.83
CA LYS A 90 10.20 16.60 9.53
C LYS A 90 8.83 17.22 9.24
N GLY A 91 8.33 18.02 10.18
CA GLY A 91 7.00 18.66 10.09
C GLY A 91 5.87 17.78 10.63
N LYS A 92 4.64 18.24 10.51
CA LYS A 92 3.40 17.54 10.94
C LYS A 92 2.27 17.81 9.95
N GLY A 93 1.37 16.84 9.81
CA GLY A 93 0.20 16.94 8.94
C GLY A 93 0.60 17.22 7.49
N LEU A 94 0.00 18.24 6.87
CA LEU A 94 0.27 18.60 5.48
C LEU A 94 1.65 19.22 5.23
N ASN A 95 2.35 19.65 6.29
CA ASN A 95 3.72 20.18 6.19
C ASN A 95 4.76 19.07 6.41
N GLU A 96 4.35 17.81 6.51
CA GLU A 96 5.23 16.69 6.74
C GLU A 96 6.03 16.37 5.47
N LYS A 97 7.36 16.25 5.60
CA LYS A 97 8.28 15.99 4.51
C LYS A 97 9.29 14.92 4.91
N ALA A 98 9.68 14.06 3.97
CA ALA A 98 10.77 13.11 4.16
C ALA A 98 12.01 13.57 3.39
N TYR A 99 13.14 13.56 4.08
CA TYR A 99 14.46 13.93 3.58
C TYR A 99 15.35 12.71 3.45
N ASP A 100 16.13 12.64 2.40
CA ASP A 100 17.17 11.63 2.23
C ASP A 100 18.42 11.90 3.08
N LYS A 101 19.46 11.06 2.96
CA LYS A 101 20.74 11.21 3.65
C LYS A 101 21.46 12.52 3.32
N ASN A 102 21.19 13.13 2.17
CA ASN A 102 21.79 14.38 1.70
C ASN A 102 20.93 15.61 2.03
N ASN A 103 19.93 15.48 2.92
CA ASN A 103 18.96 16.54 3.27
C ASN A 103 18.10 17.04 2.09
N LYS A 104 17.96 16.25 1.01
CA LYS A 104 17.05 16.57 -0.09
C LYS A 104 15.66 16.05 0.22
N ILE A 105 14.62 16.85 -0.06
CA ILE A 105 13.24 16.42 0.07
C ILE A 105 12.93 15.42 -1.03
N ILE A 106 12.54 14.20 -0.66
CA ILE A 106 12.15 13.14 -1.59
C ILE A 106 10.67 12.76 -1.48
N ILE A 107 10.00 13.12 -0.38
CA ILE A 107 8.56 12.95 -0.23
C ILE A 107 7.99 14.21 0.42
N GLU A 108 6.88 14.73 -0.09
CA GLU A 108 6.14 15.81 0.55
C GLU A 108 4.62 15.67 0.32
N CYS A 109 3.85 16.27 1.24
CA CYS A 109 2.41 16.33 1.09
C CYS A 109 2.04 17.45 0.11
N ASP A 110 1.04 17.16 -0.73
CA ASP A 110 0.45 18.12 -1.67
C ASP A 110 -1.07 18.13 -1.50
N LYS A 111 -1.62 19.33 -1.32
CA LYS A 111 -3.06 19.55 -1.11
C LYS A 111 -3.92 19.06 -2.27
N SER A 112 -3.40 19.03 -3.50
CA SER A 112 -4.10 18.54 -4.69
C SER A 112 -4.47 17.04 -4.60
N TYR A 113 -3.75 16.26 -3.78
CA TYR A 113 -4.04 14.85 -3.52
C TYR A 113 -4.95 14.61 -2.31
N ILE A 114 -5.45 15.67 -1.66
CA ILE A 114 -6.38 15.54 -0.54
C ILE A 114 -7.79 15.48 -1.08
N ARG A 115 -8.48 14.41 -0.74
CA ARG A 115 -9.90 14.27 -1.06
C ARG A 115 -10.73 14.74 0.13
N PRO A 116 -11.63 15.75 -0.03
CA PRO A 116 -12.40 16.30 1.08
C PRO A 116 -13.22 15.28 1.87
N LEU A 117 -13.70 14.23 1.18
CA LEU A 117 -14.52 13.14 1.75
C LEU A 117 -13.72 11.84 1.95
N ASP A 118 -12.38 11.91 2.04
CA ASP A 118 -11.58 10.70 2.24
C ASP A 118 -11.79 10.14 3.65
N VAL A 119 -12.08 8.85 3.72
CA VAL A 119 -12.27 8.15 4.99
C VAL A 119 -10.93 7.97 5.68
N ASN A 120 -10.81 8.47 6.92
CA ASN A 120 -9.56 8.41 7.67
C ASN A 120 -9.12 6.98 8.01
N THR A 121 -10.08 6.07 8.20
CA THR A 121 -9.79 4.69 8.61
C THR A 121 -10.74 3.70 7.94
N LEU A 122 -10.17 2.64 7.36
CA LEU A 122 -10.92 1.51 6.80
C LEU A 122 -10.31 0.20 7.32
N LEU A 123 -11.10 -0.55 8.07
CA LEU A 123 -10.72 -1.86 8.60
C LEU A 123 -11.84 -2.85 8.34
N GLY A 124 -11.54 -3.93 7.63
CA GLY A 124 -12.50 -4.99 7.36
C GLY A 124 -12.53 -6.04 8.47
N ASN A 125 -13.73 -6.48 8.87
CA ASN A 125 -13.91 -7.64 9.74
C ASN A 125 -14.29 -8.87 8.92
N ALA A 126 -13.30 -9.72 8.65
CA ALA A 126 -13.46 -10.95 7.86
C ALA A 126 -13.79 -12.20 8.71
N MET A 127 -14.31 -12.05 9.93
CA MET A 127 -14.60 -13.20 10.83
C MET A 127 -15.56 -14.22 10.20
N LYS A 128 -16.61 -13.76 9.50
CA LYS A 128 -17.55 -14.62 8.80
C LYS A 128 -16.86 -15.47 7.72
N ALA A 129 -16.04 -14.83 6.89
CA ALA A 129 -15.25 -15.51 5.86
C ALA A 129 -14.27 -16.52 6.47
N ARG A 130 -13.60 -16.17 7.57
CA ARG A 130 -12.71 -17.09 8.29
C ARG A 130 -13.46 -18.32 8.82
N LYS A 131 -14.62 -18.14 9.41
CA LYS A 131 -15.42 -19.24 9.99
C LYS A 131 -16.06 -20.11 8.91
N LYS A 132 -16.82 -19.51 7.96
CA LYS A 132 -17.59 -20.25 6.95
C LYS A 132 -16.73 -20.76 5.80
N LEU A 133 -15.89 -19.92 5.22
CA LEU A 133 -15.06 -20.27 4.06
C LEU A 133 -13.73 -20.93 4.45
N LYS A 134 -13.37 -20.97 5.75
CA LYS A 134 -12.03 -21.37 6.22
C LYS A 134 -10.92 -20.58 5.46
N TRP A 135 -11.22 -19.33 5.12
CA TRP A 135 -10.31 -18.45 4.40
C TRP A 135 -9.54 -17.55 5.37
N LYS A 136 -8.27 -17.35 5.06
CA LYS A 136 -7.42 -16.32 5.68
C LYS A 136 -6.40 -15.80 4.66
N PRO A 137 -6.00 -14.52 4.73
CA PRO A 137 -4.95 -14.01 3.87
C PRO A 137 -3.63 -14.73 4.15
N LYS A 138 -2.91 -15.08 3.09
CA LYS A 138 -1.60 -15.76 3.17
C LYS A 138 -0.45 -14.75 3.06
N THR A 139 -0.69 -13.64 2.36
CA THR A 139 0.33 -12.62 2.09
C THR A 139 0.18 -11.47 3.09
N ASN A 140 1.21 -11.20 3.88
CA ASN A 140 1.28 -10.02 4.73
C ASN A 140 1.75 -8.79 3.94
N LEU A 141 1.60 -7.59 4.54
CA LEU A 141 1.94 -6.33 3.85
C LEU A 141 3.42 -6.24 3.45
N ILE A 142 4.34 -6.78 4.26
CA ILE A 142 5.78 -6.74 3.98
C ILE A 142 6.09 -7.54 2.72
N ASN A 143 5.55 -8.77 2.63
CA ASN A 143 5.75 -9.62 1.45
C ASN A 143 5.10 -9.04 0.20
N LEU A 144 3.92 -8.41 0.34
CA LEU A 144 3.26 -7.70 -0.75
C LEU A 144 4.12 -6.54 -1.28
N ILE A 145 4.66 -5.71 -0.38
CA ILE A 145 5.54 -4.58 -0.75
C ILE A 145 6.79 -5.11 -1.45
N LYS A 146 7.41 -6.16 -0.91
CA LYS A 146 8.59 -6.79 -1.52
C LYS A 146 8.30 -7.26 -2.95
N GLU A 147 7.21 -8.00 -3.17
CA GLU A 147 6.80 -8.47 -4.50
C GLU A 147 6.57 -7.28 -5.46
N MET A 148 5.91 -6.20 -4.99
CA MET A 148 5.67 -5.01 -5.80
C MET A 148 6.96 -4.28 -6.15
N VAL A 149 7.90 -4.13 -5.20
CA VAL A 149 9.20 -3.49 -5.39
C VAL A 149 10.07 -4.28 -6.36
N ASP A 150 10.18 -5.60 -6.16
CA ASP A 150 10.97 -6.47 -7.00
C ASP A 150 10.50 -6.44 -8.47
N CYS A 151 9.18 -6.48 -8.67
CA CYS A 151 8.57 -6.40 -9.99
C CYS A 151 8.84 -5.03 -10.65
N GLU A 152 8.64 -3.93 -9.91
CA GLU A 152 8.85 -2.57 -10.42
C GLU A 152 10.31 -2.31 -10.79
N LEU A 153 11.25 -2.76 -9.96
CA LEU A 153 12.68 -2.62 -10.25
C LEU A 153 13.11 -3.42 -11.49
N LYS A 154 12.50 -4.58 -11.75
CA LYS A 154 12.77 -5.35 -12.98
C LYS A 154 12.32 -4.55 -14.21
N VAL A 155 11.09 -4.03 -14.21
CA VAL A 155 10.55 -3.21 -15.31
C VAL A 155 11.35 -1.94 -15.55
N LEU A 156 11.83 -1.27 -14.49
CA LEU A 156 12.57 -0.02 -14.62
C LEU A 156 14.03 -0.19 -15.05
N LYS A 157 14.58 -1.42 -14.98
CA LYS A 157 15.96 -1.75 -15.38
C LYS A 157 16.04 -2.39 -16.77
N SER A 158 14.90 -2.94 -17.26
CA SER A 158 14.75 -3.35 -18.67
C SER A 158 14.61 -2.13 -19.56
#